data_116319ad4b89b51950bf2a93dea02937
#
_entry.id   116319ad4b89b51950bf2a93dea02937
#
_cell.length_a   1.000
_cell.length_b   1.000
_cell.length_c   1.000
_cell.angle_alpha   90.00
_cell.angle_beta   90.00
_cell.angle_gamma   90.00
#
_symmetry.space_group_name_H-M   'P 1'
#
loop_
_entity.id
_entity.type
_entity.pdbx_description
1 polymer ?
#
loop_
_entity_poly.entity_id
_entity_poly.type
_entity_poly.pdbx_seq_one_letter_code
_entity_poly.pdbx_strand_id
1 'polypeptide(L)'
;SRSTVLCYLREHFGKHEKIPFVEDYKLVIKSLNRAEIIVYEKSVVGYVSYMSSYMYFDKDGIIVESSSQKLHGIPWITGLKFGHIVLYQKLPVESERVFEEILNLTQILSIYDLSVDKIQYNTLGEATLYMGEIEVILGSNEGLNGKIAELGDMLPQLEGKSGTLYLDTYD
;
A
#
# COMPACT_ATOMS: atom_id res chain seq x y z
N SER A 1 3.60 -24.80 16.35
CA SER A 1 2.98 -24.00 16.39
C SER A 1 3.23 -23.95 16.32
N ARG A 2 3.59 -24.33 15.96
CA ARG A 2 3.15 -23.52 15.86
C ARG A 2 3.05 -23.30 16.26
N SER A 3 3.37 -23.70 16.30
CA SER A 3 2.65 -22.87 16.57
C SER A 3 2.57 -22.32 17.00
N THR A 4 2.80 -22.29 17.19
CA THR A 4 2.23 -21.21 17.56
C THR A 4 2.13 -20.82 17.11
N VAL A 5 1.92 -21.00 16.74
CA VAL A 5 1.18 -20.03 16.29
C VAL A 5 0.81 -20.35 16.01
N LEU A 6 0.94 -21.34 15.80
CA LEU A 6 0.07 -21.04 15.54
C LEU A 6 -0.35 -21.37 16.07
N CYS A 7 -0.15 -22.27 16.36
CA CYS A 7 -1.02 -21.94 16.75
C CYS A 7 -1.24 -21.57 17.24
N TYR A 8 -1.11 -21.57 17.20
CA TYR A 8 -1.80 -20.52 17.45
C TYR A 8 -2.15 -20.42 17.25
N LEU A 9 -1.92 -21.15 17.03
CA LEU A 9 -2.69 -20.42 16.80
C LEU A 9 -3.28 -20.92 16.96
N ARG A 10 -3.34 -22.23 16.79
CA ARG A 10 -4.15 -22.24 16.89
C ARG A 10 -4.60 -22.36 17.71
N GLU A 11 -4.32 -22.71 17.93
CA GLU A 11 -4.87 -22.17 18.48
C GLU A 11 -5.21 -21.62 18.97
N HIS A 12 -4.77 -21.58 18.99
CA HIS A 12 -5.23 -20.42 19.20
C HIS A 12 -5.51 -20.19 19.06
N PHE A 13 -5.41 -20.69 18.72
CA PHE A 13 -5.99 -19.90 18.42
C PHE A 13 -6.48 -20.03 18.44
N GLY A 14 -6.22 -21.54 18.38
CA GLY A 14 -6.97 -21.22 18.16
C GLY A 14 -7.49 -21.20 18.31
N LYS A 15 -7.71 -21.35 18.19
CA LYS A 15 -8.23 -20.77 18.09
C LYS A 15 -8.63 -20.32 17.99
N HIS A 16 -8.55 -20.16 17.66
CA HIS A 16 -8.91 -19.20 17.42
C HIS A 16 -9.31 -18.79 17.33
N GLU A 17 -9.41 -18.90 16.84
CA GLU A 17 -9.78 -18.25 16.71
C GLU A 17 -9.93 -17.90 16.27
N LYS A 18 -9.89 -17.69 15.55
CA LYS A 18 -9.90 -17.08 15.00
C LYS A 18 -9.78 -16.44 14.60
N ILE A 19 -9.24 -16.15 14.04
CA ILE A 19 -8.93 -15.24 13.60
C ILE A 19 -9.31 -15.11 12.71
N PRO A 20 -9.76 -14.62 12.09
CA PRO A 20 -10.16 -14.50 11.13
C PRO A 20 -9.87 -14.23 10.27
N PHE A 21 -9.50 -13.77 9.87
CA PHE A 21 -9.22 -13.34 9.17
C PHE A 21 -8.63 -13.38 8.57
N VAL A 22 -8.77 -13.31 8.25
CA VAL A 22 -7.90 -13.19 7.65
C VAL A 22 -7.76 -13.85 6.59
N GLU A 23 -8.06 -13.63 5.81
CA GLU A 23 -8.03 -14.06 4.75
C GLU A 23 -7.01 -14.93 4.48
N ASP A 24 -6.40 -15.36 4.71
CA ASP A 24 -5.51 -16.30 4.58
C ASP A 24 -4.85 -16.50 5.68
N TYR A 25 -4.95 -16.08 6.57
CA TYR A 25 -4.65 -16.02 7.61
C TYR A 25 -4.25 -16.72 8.32
N LYS A 26 -3.85 -17.09 8.73
CA LYS A 26 -3.58 -17.36 9.35
C LYS A 26 -3.24 -17.61 10.38
N LEU A 27 -2.83 -17.19 11.11
CA LEU A 27 -2.82 -17.20 12.02
C LEU A 27 -2.72 -17.19 13.01
N VAL A 28 -2.39 -16.75 13.65
CA VAL A 28 -2.61 -16.60 14.49
C VAL A 28 -2.25 -16.52 15.67
N ILE A 29 -1.97 -15.88 16.75
CA ILE A 29 -1.66 -15.82 17.65
C ILE A 29 -1.59 -15.35 18.63
N LYS A 30 -1.48 -14.68 20.10
CA LYS A 30 -1.38 -14.20 20.83
C LYS A 30 -0.40 -13.94 21.46
N SER A 31 -0.03 -13.74 22.70
CA SER A 31 0.76 -12.63 22.58
C SER A 31 1.05 -12.52 21.19
N LEU A 32 0.09 -12.36 20.60
CA LEU A 32 0.15 -12.44 19.31
C LEU A 32 -0.31 -11.18 18.72
N ASN A 33 -0.31 -10.07 19.47
CA ASN A 33 -0.56 -8.75 18.96
C ASN A 33 0.40 -8.42 17.84
N ARG A 34 1.65 -8.86 17.97
CA ARG A 34 2.63 -8.62 16.96
C ARG A 34 2.29 -9.37 15.68
N ALA A 35 1.79 -10.59 15.82
CA ALA A 35 1.40 -11.38 14.66
C ALA A 35 0.21 -10.73 13.94
N GLU A 36 -0.71 -10.16 14.70
CA GLU A 36 -1.84 -9.46 14.09
C GLU A 36 -1.39 -8.27 13.28
N ILE A 37 -0.42 -7.51 13.80
CA ILE A 37 0.10 -6.35 13.09
C ILE A 37 0.73 -6.78 11.79
N ILE A 38 1.47 -7.88 11.80
CA ILE A 38 2.11 -8.38 10.58
C ILE A 38 1.08 -8.75 9.53
N VAL A 39 -0.04 -9.36 9.94
CA VAL A 39 -1.10 -9.71 9.01
C VAL A 39 -1.68 -8.46 8.37
N TYR A 40 -1.94 -7.41 9.16
CA TYR A 40 -2.45 -6.18 8.60
C TYR A 40 -1.46 -5.55 7.64
N GLU A 41 -0.18 -5.56 7.97
CA GLU A 41 0.83 -4.99 7.09
C GLU A 41 0.82 -5.65 5.72
N LYS A 42 0.56 -6.96 5.67
CA LYS A 42 0.57 -7.67 4.41
C LYS A 42 -0.64 -7.36 3.55
N SER A 43 -1.71 -6.83 4.14
CA SER A 43 -2.93 -6.60 3.40
C SER A 43 -3.11 -5.13 2.99
N VAL A 44 -2.35 -4.20 3.57
CA VAL A 44 -2.50 -2.79 3.22
C VAL A 44 -1.64 -2.45 2.02
N VAL A 45 -2.12 -1.53 1.20
CA VAL A 45 -1.44 -1.17 -0.04
C VAL A 45 -1.05 0.31 -0.08
N GLY A 46 -1.59 1.13 0.84
CA GLY A 46 -1.26 2.54 0.88
C GLY A 46 -1.88 3.17 2.10
N TYR A 47 -1.54 4.44 2.33
CA TYR A 47 -2.16 5.16 3.44
C TYR A 47 -2.31 6.64 3.10
N VAL A 48 -3.25 7.28 3.78
CA VAL A 48 -3.43 8.73 3.70
C VAL A 48 -3.28 9.30 5.11
N SER A 49 -2.94 10.57 5.18
CA SER A 49 -2.82 11.27 6.44
C SER A 49 -4.18 11.91 6.77
N TYR A 50 -4.64 11.69 8.01
CA TYR A 50 -5.96 12.18 8.41
C TYR A 50 -5.98 12.40 9.91
N MET A 51 -6.26 13.64 10.33
CA MET A 51 -6.41 14.01 11.75
C MET A 51 -5.26 13.48 12.61
N SER A 52 -4.04 13.76 12.18
CA SER A 52 -2.81 13.39 12.88
C SER A 52 -2.56 11.89 12.96
N SER A 53 -3.23 11.11 12.14
CA SER A 53 -3.04 9.67 12.08
C SER A 53 -2.82 9.24 10.64
N TYR A 54 -2.26 8.06 10.47
CA TYR A 54 -2.09 7.44 9.17
C TYR A 54 -3.18 6.40 9.00
N MET A 55 -3.98 6.55 7.96
CA MET A 55 -5.10 5.66 7.70
C MET A 55 -4.73 4.73 6.56
N TYR A 56 -4.61 3.46 6.87
CA TYR A 56 -4.14 2.45 5.93
C TYR A 56 -5.32 1.76 5.27
N PHE A 57 -5.23 1.58 3.95
CA PHE A 57 -6.31 0.94 3.21
C PHE A 57 -5.79 -0.29 2.47
N ASP A 58 -6.70 -1.23 2.21
CA ASP A 58 -6.38 -2.47 1.52
C ASP A 58 -6.60 -2.31 0.01
N LYS A 59 -6.47 -3.40 -0.72
CA LYS A 59 -6.57 -3.39 -2.17
C LYS A 59 -7.95 -3.01 -2.67
N ASP A 60 -8.95 -3.09 -1.81
CA ASP A 60 -10.33 -2.72 -2.16
C ASP A 60 -10.66 -1.31 -1.71
N GLY A 61 -9.71 -0.61 -1.13
CA GLY A 61 -9.91 0.76 -0.67
C GLY A 61 -10.58 0.88 0.69
N ILE A 62 -10.62 -0.23 1.43
CA ILE A 62 -11.24 -0.23 2.76
C ILE A 62 -10.19 0.18 3.79
N ILE A 63 -10.55 1.11 4.68
CA ILE A 63 -9.66 1.54 5.75
C ILE A 63 -9.62 0.46 6.81
N VAL A 64 -8.48 -0.20 6.97
CA VAL A 64 -8.37 -1.34 7.88
C VAL A 64 -7.54 -1.05 9.11
N GLU A 65 -6.82 0.07 9.14
CA GLU A 65 -5.94 0.35 10.27
C GLU A 65 -5.72 1.85 10.40
N SER A 66 -5.69 2.32 11.64
CA SER A 66 -5.32 3.69 11.97
C SER A 66 -4.12 3.63 12.90
N SER A 67 -3.06 4.37 12.58
CA SER A 67 -1.83 4.28 13.36
C SER A 67 -1.15 5.63 13.40
N SER A 68 -0.40 5.86 14.47
CA SER A 68 0.46 7.05 14.55
C SER A 68 1.83 6.79 13.97
N GLN A 69 2.10 5.56 13.51
CA GLN A 69 3.39 5.19 12.98
C GLN A 69 3.28 4.76 11.53
N LYS A 70 4.36 5.04 10.78
CA LYS A 70 4.43 4.64 9.38
C LYS A 70 4.91 3.21 9.27
N LEU A 71 4.23 2.43 8.43
CA LEU A 71 4.65 1.09 8.12
C LEU A 71 5.64 1.13 6.98
N HIS A 72 6.74 0.40 7.14
CA HIS A 72 7.78 0.37 6.13
C HIS A 72 7.27 -0.32 4.87
N GLY A 73 7.60 0.25 3.72
CA GLY A 73 7.26 -0.35 2.44
C GLY A 73 5.87 -0.03 1.94
N ILE A 74 5.09 0.77 2.68
CA ILE A 74 3.74 1.14 2.28
C ILE A 74 3.77 2.60 1.83
N PRO A 75 3.30 2.92 0.63
CA PRO A 75 3.39 4.29 0.11
C PRO A 75 2.36 5.23 0.73
N TRP A 76 2.78 6.46 0.90
CA TRP A 76 1.92 7.56 1.32
C TRP A 76 1.27 8.14 0.06
N ILE A 77 -0.06 8.16 0.04
CA ILE A 77 -0.81 8.67 -1.11
C ILE A 77 -1.17 10.12 -0.84
N THR A 78 -0.77 11.02 -1.71
CA THR A 78 -1.08 12.44 -1.59
C THR A 78 -1.76 12.95 -2.84
N GLY A 79 -2.48 14.07 -2.70
CA GLY A 79 -3.20 14.65 -3.83
C GLY A 79 -4.58 14.07 -4.01
N LEU A 80 -4.98 13.14 -3.15
CA LEU A 80 -6.30 12.54 -3.19
C LEU A 80 -7.22 13.29 -2.23
N LYS A 81 -8.39 13.67 -2.71
CA LYS A 81 -9.37 14.38 -1.88
C LYS A 81 -10.41 13.40 -1.37
N PHE A 82 -10.68 13.48 -0.08
CA PHE A 82 -11.60 12.54 0.55
C PHE A 82 -12.30 13.22 1.72
N GLY A 83 -13.39 12.58 2.17
CA GLY A 83 -14.19 13.12 3.26
C GLY A 83 -13.86 12.48 4.59
N HIS A 84 -14.86 12.33 5.43
CA HIS A 84 -14.70 11.80 6.77
C HIS A 84 -14.41 10.30 6.74
N ILE A 85 -13.33 9.89 7.38
CA ILE A 85 -12.88 8.50 7.35
C ILE A 85 -13.48 7.73 8.51
N VAL A 86 -13.99 6.53 8.21
CA VAL A 86 -14.50 5.61 9.23
C VAL A 86 -13.79 4.28 9.02
N LEU A 87 -13.26 3.71 10.12
CA LEU A 87 -12.57 2.43 10.07
C LEU A 87 -13.51 1.35 9.53
N TYR A 88 -12.94 0.47 8.73
CA TYR A 88 -13.61 -0.68 8.13
C TYR A 88 -14.63 -0.31 7.06
N GLN A 89 -14.57 0.93 6.59
CA GLN A 89 -15.37 1.38 5.47
C GLN A 89 -14.46 1.90 4.38
N LYS A 90 -15.00 1.96 3.17
CA LYS A 90 -14.24 2.43 2.03
C LYS A 90 -13.88 3.89 2.22
N LEU A 91 -12.68 4.27 1.77
CA LEU A 91 -12.25 5.66 1.82
C LEU A 91 -13.21 6.53 0.99
N PRO A 92 -13.82 7.55 1.61
CA PRO A 92 -14.84 8.36 0.89
C PRO A 92 -14.18 9.41 0.00
N VAL A 93 -13.78 9.00 -1.19
CA VAL A 93 -13.03 9.84 -2.11
C VAL A 93 -13.96 10.69 -2.96
N GLU A 94 -13.48 11.84 -3.40
CA GLU A 94 -14.24 12.69 -4.32
C GLU A 94 -14.25 12.11 -5.72
N SER A 95 -13.16 11.49 -6.14
CA SER A 95 -13.06 10.91 -7.48
C SER A 95 -12.81 9.42 -7.35
N GLU A 96 -13.85 8.63 -7.61
CA GLU A 96 -13.69 7.17 -7.60
C GLU A 96 -12.74 6.73 -8.70
N ARG A 97 -12.74 7.42 -9.84
CA ARG A 97 -11.86 7.06 -10.94
C ARG A 97 -10.40 7.19 -10.54
N VAL A 98 -10.05 8.30 -9.89
CA VAL A 98 -8.66 8.50 -9.47
C VAL A 98 -8.28 7.46 -8.41
N PHE A 99 -9.19 7.17 -7.50
CA PHE A 99 -8.88 6.20 -6.45
C PHE A 99 -8.69 4.80 -7.04
N GLU A 100 -9.49 4.43 -8.03
CA GLU A 100 -9.30 3.14 -8.70
C GLU A 100 -7.97 3.09 -9.41
N GLU A 101 -7.54 4.20 -10.00
CA GLU A 101 -6.22 4.27 -10.63
C GLU A 101 -5.12 4.08 -9.60
N ILE A 102 -5.30 4.66 -8.40
CA ILE A 102 -4.34 4.49 -7.32
C ILE A 102 -4.26 3.03 -6.89
N LEU A 103 -5.40 2.39 -6.71
CA LEU A 103 -5.43 0.99 -6.29
C LEU A 103 -4.79 0.10 -7.37
N ASN A 104 -5.05 0.41 -8.64
CA ASN A 104 -4.43 -0.32 -9.72
C ASN A 104 -2.92 -0.14 -9.74
N LEU A 105 -2.46 1.07 -9.52
CA LEU A 105 -1.02 1.36 -9.47
C LEU A 105 -0.34 0.61 -8.34
N THR A 106 -0.93 0.63 -7.15
CA THR A 106 -0.34 -0.08 -6.02
C THR A 106 -0.28 -1.58 -6.29
N GLN A 107 -1.26 -2.12 -7.00
CA GLN A 107 -1.27 -3.53 -7.33
C GLN A 107 -0.16 -3.87 -8.30
N ILE A 108 0.04 -3.03 -9.32
CA ILE A 108 1.10 -3.26 -10.29
C ILE A 108 2.48 -3.15 -9.63
N LEU A 109 2.65 -2.18 -8.74
CA LEU A 109 3.90 -2.05 -8.01
C LEU A 109 4.18 -3.30 -7.19
N SER A 110 3.14 -3.88 -6.60
CA SER A 110 3.28 -5.11 -5.83
C SER A 110 3.69 -6.29 -6.71
N ILE A 111 3.11 -6.36 -7.91
CA ILE A 111 3.42 -7.45 -8.84
C ILE A 111 4.92 -7.41 -9.22
N TYR A 112 5.47 -6.22 -9.40
CA TYR A 112 6.87 -6.07 -9.75
C TYR A 112 7.78 -5.95 -8.53
N ASP A 113 7.21 -6.10 -7.34
CA ASP A 113 7.94 -6.07 -6.07
C ASP A 113 8.71 -4.76 -5.88
N LEU A 114 8.07 -3.66 -6.20
CA LEU A 114 8.67 -2.34 -6.08
C LEU A 114 8.12 -1.61 -4.87
N SER A 115 9.01 -1.13 -4.02
CA SER A 115 8.62 -0.36 -2.84
C SER A 115 8.73 1.13 -3.14
N VAL A 116 7.66 1.86 -2.84
CA VAL A 116 7.58 3.30 -3.11
C VAL A 116 7.28 4.00 -1.81
N ASP A 117 7.94 5.12 -1.57
CA ASP A 117 7.74 5.88 -0.33
C ASP A 117 6.49 6.74 -0.40
N LYS A 118 6.22 7.32 -1.57
CA LYS A 118 5.11 8.25 -1.73
C LYS A 118 4.62 8.23 -3.17
N ILE A 119 3.31 8.30 -3.33
CA ILE A 119 2.69 8.47 -4.65
C ILE A 119 1.88 9.76 -4.60
N GLN A 120 2.24 10.70 -5.45
CA GLN A 120 1.58 12.00 -5.48
C GLN A 120 0.76 12.14 -6.75
N TYR A 121 -0.49 12.54 -6.60
CA TYR A 121 -1.38 12.80 -7.74
C TYR A 121 -1.61 14.30 -7.86
N ASN A 122 -1.59 14.80 -9.10
CA ASN A 122 -1.92 16.20 -9.34
C ASN A 122 -3.40 16.31 -9.72
N THR A 123 -3.84 17.53 -10.02
CA THR A 123 -5.24 17.76 -10.32
C THR A 123 -5.69 17.14 -11.64
N LEU A 124 -4.75 16.76 -12.48
CA LEU A 124 -5.03 16.11 -13.75
C LEU A 124 -5.10 14.59 -13.62
N GLY A 125 -4.86 14.06 -12.43
CA GLY A 125 -4.84 12.61 -12.24
C GLY A 125 -3.54 11.97 -12.67
N GLU A 126 -2.46 12.73 -12.73
CA GLU A 126 -1.15 12.21 -13.11
C GLU A 126 -0.34 11.91 -11.87
N ALA A 127 0.42 10.83 -11.93
CA ALA A 127 1.11 10.29 -10.78
C ALA A 127 2.61 10.53 -10.84
N THR A 128 3.20 10.81 -9.69
CA THR A 128 4.65 10.87 -9.50
C THR A 128 4.99 9.97 -8.32
N LEU A 129 5.99 9.11 -8.50
CA LEU A 129 6.46 8.23 -7.44
C LEU A 129 7.72 8.79 -6.82
N TYR A 130 7.87 8.59 -5.52
CA TYR A 130 9.08 8.97 -4.80
C TYR A 130 9.69 7.72 -4.19
N MET A 131 10.92 7.41 -4.59
CA MET A 131 11.63 6.20 -4.18
C MET A 131 13.01 6.61 -3.70
N GLY A 132 13.16 6.79 -2.38
CA GLY A 132 14.39 7.33 -1.83
C GLY A 132 14.61 8.72 -2.38
N GLU A 133 15.71 8.92 -3.10
CA GLU A 133 16.04 10.21 -3.69
C GLU A 133 15.73 10.28 -5.18
N ILE A 134 14.99 9.29 -5.68
CA ILE A 134 14.59 9.25 -7.08
C ILE A 134 13.12 9.66 -7.17
N GLU A 135 12.84 10.60 -8.08
CA GLU A 135 11.48 11.03 -8.37
C GLU A 135 11.13 10.48 -9.74
N VAL A 136 10.00 9.76 -9.84
CA VAL A 136 9.60 9.11 -11.09
C VAL A 136 8.29 9.72 -11.56
N ILE A 137 8.34 10.40 -12.69
CA ILE A 137 7.16 11.04 -13.29
C ILE A 137 6.47 10.01 -14.18
N LEU A 138 5.36 9.47 -13.71
CA LEU A 138 4.60 8.47 -14.47
C LEU A 138 3.61 9.10 -15.44
N GLY A 139 3.07 10.26 -15.07
CA GLY A 139 2.04 10.88 -15.90
C GLY A 139 0.71 10.17 -15.73
N SER A 140 0.02 9.99 -16.85
CA SER A 140 -1.31 9.40 -16.85
C SER A 140 -1.23 7.89 -16.60
N ASN A 141 -2.41 7.28 -16.46
CA ASN A 141 -2.50 5.85 -16.19
C ASN A 141 -2.34 4.99 -17.45
N GLU A 142 -2.06 5.62 -18.58
CA GLU A 142 -1.90 4.88 -19.83
C GLU A 142 -0.54 4.18 -19.86
N GLY A 143 -0.54 2.94 -20.34
CA GLY A 143 0.69 2.18 -20.47
C GLY A 143 1.37 1.92 -19.15
N LEU A 144 0.61 1.87 -18.07
CA LEU A 144 1.17 1.81 -16.72
C LEU A 144 2.02 0.56 -16.51
N ASN A 145 1.56 -0.59 -17.00
CA ASN A 145 2.32 -1.83 -16.86
C ASN A 145 3.70 -1.70 -17.49
N GLY A 146 3.76 -1.12 -18.69
CA GLY A 146 5.03 -0.94 -19.37
C GLY A 146 5.94 0.04 -18.64
N LYS A 147 5.35 1.12 -18.13
CA LYS A 147 6.13 2.10 -17.37
C LYS A 147 6.75 1.49 -16.14
N ILE A 148 5.96 0.69 -15.39
CA ILE A 148 6.47 0.09 -14.16
C ILE A 148 7.48 -1.01 -14.46
N ALA A 149 7.27 -1.77 -15.54
CA ALA A 149 8.24 -2.78 -15.95
C ALA A 149 9.58 -2.11 -16.31
N GLU A 150 9.53 -1.00 -17.02
CA GLU A 150 10.73 -0.27 -17.37
C GLU A 150 11.43 0.25 -16.12
N LEU A 151 10.66 0.78 -15.18
CA LEU A 151 11.21 1.25 -13.91
C LEU A 151 11.93 0.12 -13.19
N GLY A 152 11.32 -1.06 -13.14
CA GLY A 152 11.93 -2.19 -12.47
C GLY A 152 13.25 -2.58 -13.10
N ASP A 153 13.33 -2.52 -14.44
CA ASP A 153 14.56 -2.85 -15.15
C ASP A 153 15.65 -1.82 -14.89
N MET A 154 15.26 -0.57 -14.63
CA MET A 154 16.23 0.52 -14.47
C MET A 154 16.72 0.65 -13.02
N LEU A 155 15.98 0.13 -12.06
CA LEU A 155 16.30 0.37 -10.64
C LEU A 155 17.72 -0.04 -10.25
N PRO A 156 18.25 -1.20 -10.68
CA PRO A 156 19.62 -1.54 -10.28
C PRO A 156 20.65 -0.51 -10.73
N GLN A 157 20.36 0.17 -11.84
CA GLN A 157 21.28 1.19 -12.35
C GLN A 157 21.12 2.53 -11.64
N LEU A 158 20.01 2.71 -10.92
CA LEU A 158 19.72 3.95 -10.22
C LEU A 158 20.11 3.91 -8.76
N GLU A 159 20.54 2.77 -8.28
CA GLU A 159 20.87 2.60 -6.88
C GLU A 159 21.97 3.57 -6.48
N GLY A 160 21.74 4.30 -5.37
CA GLY A 160 22.69 5.27 -4.88
C GLY A 160 22.68 6.59 -5.62
N LYS A 161 21.79 6.75 -6.59
CA LYS A 161 21.69 7.99 -7.36
C LYS A 161 20.49 8.80 -6.91
N SER A 162 20.47 10.06 -7.33
CA SER A 162 19.35 10.94 -7.07
C SER A 162 18.99 11.66 -8.36
N GLY A 163 17.72 12.08 -8.45
CA GLY A 163 17.28 12.81 -9.62
C GLY A 163 15.86 12.44 -10.01
N THR A 164 15.50 12.81 -11.24
CA THR A 164 14.15 12.63 -11.76
C THR A 164 14.17 11.73 -13.00
N LEU A 165 13.31 10.74 -13.00
CA LEU A 165 13.14 9.82 -14.12
C LEU A 165 11.79 10.10 -14.77
N TYR A 166 11.79 10.30 -16.06
CA TYR A 166 10.57 10.65 -16.81
C TYR A 166 10.08 9.44 -17.58
N LEU A 167 8.92 8.92 -17.19
CA LEU A 167 8.26 7.82 -17.88
C LEU A 167 6.91 8.24 -18.45
N ASP A 168 6.58 9.52 -18.32
CA ASP A 168 5.27 10.02 -18.76
C ASP A 168 5.11 9.98 -20.28
N THR A 169 6.21 9.91 -21.02
CA THR A 169 6.17 9.82 -22.48
C THR A 169 6.55 8.42 -22.98
N TYR A 170 6.60 7.45 -22.09
CA TYR A 170 6.95 6.08 -22.47
C TYR A 170 5.83 5.43 -23.28
N ASP A 171 6.21 4.75 -24.37
CA ASP A 171 5.27 4.02 -25.24
C ASP A 171 5.44 2.53 -25.09
#